data_e7cb71d5dc79c9b1d817a75939f3c227
#
_entry.id   e7cb71d5dc79c9b1d817a75939f3c227
#
_cell.length_a   1.000
_cell.length_b   1.000
_cell.length_c   1.000
_cell.angle_alpha   90.00
_cell.angle_beta   90.00
_cell.angle_gamma   90.00
#
_symmetry.space_group_name_H-M   'P 1'
#
loop_
_entity.id
_entity.type
_entity.pdbx_description
1 polymer ?
#
loop_
_entity_poly.entity_id
_entity_poly.type
_entity_poly.pdbx_seq_one_letter_code
_entity_poly.pdbx_strand_id
1 'polypeptide(L)'
;MSEVLSTRIAVLADTSLQRHVLQQALTGSGYQVVLNNDPARLEPADLDSTEADLWLVDLAQTEDSPLVDALLERDTTRVLFGEGHAPERHSEFYPRWERSLFSKLKR
;
A
#
# COMPACT_ATOMS: atom_id res chain seq x y z
N MET A 1 -3.93 30.32 -0.38
CA MET A 1 -3.71 29.16 0.47
C MET A 1 -3.62 27.91 -0.38
N SER A 2 -2.49 27.30 -0.36
CA SER A 2 -2.30 26.07 -1.13
C SER A 2 -2.91 24.92 -0.35
N GLU A 3 -3.85 24.24 -0.95
CA GLU A 3 -4.30 22.98 -0.40
C GLU A 3 -3.27 21.91 -0.74
N VAL A 4 -2.72 21.33 0.29
CA VAL A 4 -1.91 20.13 0.10
C VAL A 4 -2.89 18.96 0.07
N LEU A 5 -3.22 18.53 -1.13
CA LEU A 5 -4.01 17.32 -1.29
C LEU A 5 -3.10 16.15 -1.01
N SER A 6 -3.32 15.50 0.12
CA SER A 6 -2.57 14.30 0.44
C SER A 6 -2.94 13.20 -0.55
N THR A 7 -1.92 12.52 -1.07
CA THR A 7 -2.16 11.35 -1.92
C THR A 7 -2.88 10.27 -1.12
N ARG A 8 -3.97 9.78 -1.67
CA ARG A 8 -4.77 8.73 -1.05
C ARG A 8 -4.22 7.37 -1.48
N ILE A 9 -3.86 6.57 -0.50
CA ILE A 9 -3.26 5.26 -0.75
C ILE A 9 -4.13 4.16 -0.16
N ALA A 10 -4.41 3.15 -0.98
CA ALA A 10 -5.03 1.92 -0.52
C ALA A 10 -3.93 0.86 -0.36
N VAL A 11 -3.87 0.23 0.79
CA VAL A 11 -2.85 -0.75 1.13
C VAL A 11 -3.46 -2.14 1.17
N LEU A 12 -2.84 -3.07 0.46
CA LEU A 12 -3.18 -4.48 0.51
C LEU A 12 -1.97 -5.25 1.00
N ALA A 13 -2.08 -5.79 2.21
CA ALA A 13 -1.02 -6.59 2.81
C ALA A 13 -1.65 -7.77 3.56
N ASP A 14 -1.00 -8.92 3.48
CA ASP A 14 -1.56 -10.16 4.01
C ASP A 14 -1.23 -10.45 5.47
N THR A 15 -0.40 -9.65 6.11
CA THR A 15 -0.12 -9.78 7.55
C THR A 15 -0.51 -8.52 8.29
N SER A 16 -1.00 -8.67 9.52
CA SER A 16 -1.40 -7.52 10.33
C SER A 16 -0.20 -6.65 10.71
N LEU A 17 0.95 -7.26 10.92
CA LEU A 17 2.17 -6.51 11.22
C LEU A 17 2.57 -5.62 10.05
N GLN A 18 2.55 -6.15 8.84
CA GLN A 18 2.90 -5.40 7.65
C GLN A 18 1.92 -4.25 7.41
N ARG A 19 0.62 -4.50 7.60
CA ARG A 19 -0.40 -3.45 7.49
C ARG A 19 -0.15 -2.33 8.49
N HIS A 20 0.20 -2.68 9.71
CA HIS A 20 0.47 -1.69 10.75
C HIS A 20 1.70 -0.84 10.42
N VAL A 21 2.79 -1.48 10.02
CA VAL A 21 4.03 -0.78 9.69
C VAL A 21 3.84 0.15 8.50
N LEU A 22 3.16 -0.32 7.45
CA LEU A 22 2.89 0.51 6.27
C LEU A 22 2.03 1.70 6.62
N GLN A 23 0.99 1.51 7.43
CA GLN A 23 0.15 2.62 7.84
C GLN A 23 0.92 3.66 8.64
N GLN A 24 1.74 3.24 9.57
CA GLN A 24 2.57 4.15 10.36
C GLN A 24 3.53 4.94 9.48
N ALA A 25 4.21 4.26 8.55
CA ALA A 25 5.17 4.90 7.67
C ALA A 25 4.49 5.91 6.74
N LEU A 26 3.37 5.52 6.15
CA LEU A 26 2.66 6.37 5.18
C LEU A 26 2.02 7.59 5.85
N THR A 27 1.32 7.39 6.96
CA THR A 27 0.68 8.51 7.66
C THR A 27 1.70 9.45 8.27
N GLY A 28 2.83 8.92 8.74
CA GLY A 28 3.92 9.73 9.26
C GLY A 28 4.58 10.62 8.21
N SER A 29 4.42 10.29 6.94
CA SER A 29 4.97 11.07 5.82
C SER A 29 3.94 11.92 5.09
N GLY A 30 2.74 12.03 5.62
CA GLY A 30 1.71 12.91 5.09
C GLY A 30 0.77 12.28 4.07
N TYR A 31 0.88 10.99 3.82
CA TYR A 31 -0.06 10.29 2.95
C TYR A 31 -1.34 9.95 3.70
N GLN A 32 -2.43 9.86 2.97
CA GLN A 32 -3.72 9.45 3.53
C GLN A 32 -3.98 7.99 3.19
N VAL A 33 -4.09 7.14 4.19
CA VAL A 33 -4.41 5.73 3.99
C VAL A 33 -5.93 5.58 4.04
N VAL A 34 -6.53 5.28 2.89
CA VAL A 34 -8.00 5.19 2.76
C VAL A 34 -8.51 3.75 2.87
N LEU A 35 -7.63 2.78 2.67
CA LEU A 35 -7.93 1.36 2.86
C LEU A 35 -6.65 0.66 3.29
N ASN A 36 -6.77 -0.25 4.24
CA ASN A 36 -5.62 -1.03 4.69
C ASN A 36 -6.15 -2.39 5.14
N ASN A 37 -6.07 -3.38 4.28
CA ASN A 37 -6.69 -4.66 4.55
C ASN A 37 -5.96 -5.81 3.85
N ASP A 38 -6.30 -7.02 4.27
CA ASP A 38 -5.84 -8.23 3.62
C ASP A 38 -6.69 -8.47 2.36
N PRO A 39 -6.07 -8.64 1.19
CA PRO A 39 -6.85 -8.86 -0.04
C PRO A 39 -7.74 -10.10 0.01
N ALA A 40 -7.42 -11.08 0.85
CA ALA A 40 -8.26 -12.27 1.02
C ALA A 40 -9.60 -11.96 1.68
N ARG A 41 -9.73 -10.79 2.32
CA ARG A 41 -10.96 -10.37 2.99
C ARG A 41 -11.80 -9.43 2.15
N LEU A 42 -11.32 -9.08 0.98
CA LEU A 42 -11.98 -8.13 0.10
C LEU A 42 -12.55 -8.84 -1.12
N GLU A 43 -13.56 -8.22 -1.72
CA GLU A 43 -14.15 -8.68 -2.97
C GLU A 43 -13.86 -7.66 -4.07
N PRO A 44 -13.94 -8.04 -5.36
CA PRO A 44 -13.71 -7.08 -6.44
C PRO A 44 -14.59 -5.84 -6.37
N ALA A 45 -15.80 -5.94 -5.81
CA ALA A 45 -16.67 -4.78 -5.64
C ALA A 45 -16.07 -3.74 -4.68
N ASP A 46 -15.22 -4.15 -3.75
CA ASP A 46 -14.56 -3.24 -2.82
C ASP A 46 -13.57 -2.32 -3.54
N LEU A 47 -13.03 -2.78 -4.68
CA LEU A 47 -12.14 -1.95 -5.50
C LEU A 47 -12.90 -0.74 -6.07
N ASP A 48 -14.15 -0.94 -6.47
CA ASP A 48 -14.97 0.12 -7.04
C ASP A 48 -15.42 1.14 -6.01
N SER A 49 -15.58 0.71 -4.76
CA SER A 49 -16.03 1.58 -3.68
C SER A 49 -14.90 2.33 -2.99
N THR A 50 -13.66 2.01 -3.31
CA THR A 50 -12.49 2.64 -2.69
C THR A 50 -11.91 3.70 -3.62
N GLU A 51 -11.90 4.95 -3.14
CA GLU A 51 -11.29 6.06 -3.87
C GLU A 51 -9.86 6.24 -3.42
N ALA A 52 -8.92 5.75 -4.21
CA ALA A 52 -7.49 5.87 -3.94
C ALA A 52 -6.77 6.36 -5.19
N ASP A 53 -5.74 7.15 -4.98
CA ASP A 53 -4.89 7.61 -6.07
C ASP A 53 -3.85 6.56 -6.44
N LEU A 54 -3.55 5.69 -5.48
CA LEU A 54 -2.51 4.68 -5.62
C LEU A 54 -2.89 3.45 -4.77
N TRP A 55 -2.62 2.28 -5.31
CA TRP A 55 -2.76 1.01 -4.60
C TRP A 55 -1.37 0.45 -4.34
N LEU A 56 -1.05 0.21 -3.08
CA LEU A 56 0.20 -0.41 -2.66
C LEU A 56 -0.08 -1.85 -2.27
N VAL A 57 0.52 -2.78 -3.00
CA VAL A 57 0.34 -4.21 -2.77
C VAL A 57 1.63 -4.77 -2.19
N ASP A 58 1.54 -5.31 -0.99
CA ASP A 58 2.69 -5.87 -0.29
C ASP A 58 2.31 -7.19 0.36
N LEU A 59 2.45 -8.27 -0.40
CA LEU A 59 2.03 -9.59 0.01
C LEU A 59 3.25 -10.46 0.29
N ALA A 60 3.22 -11.16 1.43
CA ALA A 60 4.24 -12.16 1.76
C ALA A 60 4.13 -13.37 0.84
N GLN A 61 2.91 -13.69 0.42
CA GLN A 61 2.66 -14.75 -0.55
C GLN A 61 2.00 -14.14 -1.77
N THR A 62 2.68 -14.24 -2.90
CA THR A 62 2.20 -13.64 -4.15
C THR A 62 1.35 -14.59 -4.98
N GLU A 63 1.08 -15.79 -4.47
CA GLU A 63 0.32 -16.78 -5.21
C GLU A 63 -1.17 -16.45 -5.23
N ASP A 64 -1.73 -16.43 -6.43
CA ASP A 64 -3.17 -16.44 -6.70
C ASP A 64 -4.05 -15.56 -5.80
N SER A 65 -3.92 -14.26 -5.96
CA SER A 65 -4.89 -13.35 -5.39
C SER A 65 -5.86 -12.88 -6.48
N PRO A 66 -7.10 -13.37 -6.48
CA PRO A 66 -8.09 -12.90 -7.46
C PRO A 66 -8.33 -11.39 -7.36
N LEU A 67 -8.23 -10.85 -6.16
CA LEU A 67 -8.40 -9.42 -5.95
C LEU A 67 -7.28 -8.62 -6.62
N VAL A 68 -6.03 -9.06 -6.46
CA VAL A 68 -4.89 -8.39 -7.08
C VAL A 68 -4.98 -8.52 -8.60
N ASP A 69 -5.39 -9.68 -9.11
CA ASP A 69 -5.59 -9.85 -10.55
C ASP A 69 -6.64 -8.88 -11.07
N ALA A 70 -7.76 -8.74 -10.38
CA ALA A 70 -8.80 -7.78 -10.75
C ALA A 70 -8.30 -6.35 -10.71
N LEU A 71 -7.47 -6.03 -9.72
CA LEU A 71 -6.87 -4.71 -9.60
C LEU A 71 -5.94 -4.40 -10.77
N LEU A 72 -5.11 -5.36 -11.16
CA LEU A 72 -4.16 -5.19 -12.26
C LEU A 72 -4.84 -5.07 -13.62
N GLU A 73 -6.06 -5.58 -13.75
CA GLU A 73 -6.85 -5.46 -14.99
C GLU A 73 -7.46 -4.07 -15.16
N ARG A 74 -7.40 -3.23 -14.15
CA ARG A 74 -7.99 -1.89 -14.20
C ARG A 74 -6.99 -0.91 -14.81
N ASP A 75 -7.28 -0.42 -16.00
CA ASP A 75 -6.38 0.46 -16.76
C ASP A 75 -6.08 1.79 -16.09
N THR A 76 -7.01 2.29 -15.31
CA THR A 76 -6.90 3.63 -14.71
C THR A 76 -6.30 3.62 -13.31
N THR A 77 -6.00 2.44 -12.78
CA THR A 77 -5.54 2.30 -11.40
C THR A 77 -4.02 2.19 -11.37
N ARG A 78 -3.41 3.07 -10.59
CA ARG A 78 -1.97 3.01 -10.35
C ARG A 78 -1.68 2.00 -9.25
N VAL A 79 -0.85 1.02 -9.55
CA VAL A 79 -0.50 -0.06 -8.61
C VAL A 79 1.01 -0.10 -8.45
N LEU A 80 1.46 -0.12 -7.20
CA LEU A 80 2.87 -0.34 -6.87
C LEU A 80 2.97 -1.58 -5.99
N PHE A 81 4.03 -2.36 -6.22
CA PHE A 81 4.36 -3.47 -5.35
C PHE A 81 5.35 -3.00 -4.30
N GLY A 82 5.13 -3.39 -3.05
CA GLY A 82 5.98 -2.98 -1.93
C GLY A 82 7.35 -3.66 -1.95
N GLU A 83 8.17 -3.30 -0.96
CA GLU A 83 9.54 -3.79 -0.84
C GLU A 83 9.63 -5.12 -0.08
N GLY A 84 8.52 -5.77 0.17
CA GLY A 84 8.46 -6.96 1.00
C GLY A 84 8.33 -6.63 2.47
N HIS A 85 8.68 -7.58 3.34
CA HIS A 85 8.54 -7.39 4.77
C HIS A 85 9.33 -6.18 5.26
N ALA A 86 8.66 -5.30 6.00
CA ALA A 86 9.32 -4.19 6.64
C ALA A 86 10.25 -4.72 7.74
N PRO A 87 11.50 -4.22 7.81
CA PRO A 87 12.38 -4.54 8.93
C PRO A 87 11.81 -3.98 10.23
N GLU A 88 12.33 -4.45 11.36
CA GLU A 88 11.98 -3.87 12.64
C GLU A 88 12.32 -2.38 12.65
N ARG A 89 11.47 -1.59 13.30
CA ARG A 89 11.59 -0.13 13.30
C ARG A 89 12.94 0.37 13.83
N HIS A 90 13.53 -0.36 14.77
CA HIS A 90 14.83 -0.02 15.33
C HIS A 90 16.00 -0.66 14.60
N SER A 91 15.72 -1.43 13.54
CA SER A 91 16.75 -2.07 12.72
C SER A 91 17.48 -1.02 11.89
N GLU A 92 18.77 -1.27 11.65
CA GLU A 92 19.56 -0.44 10.74
C GLU A 92 19.05 -0.50 9.30
N PHE A 93 18.26 -1.53 8.96
CA PHE A 93 17.69 -1.69 7.62
C PHE A 93 16.42 -0.90 7.39
N TYR A 94 15.79 -0.43 8.47
CA TYR A 94 14.51 0.27 8.36
C TYR A 94 14.60 1.59 7.57
N PRO A 95 15.59 2.45 7.78
CA PRO A 95 15.68 3.70 7.00
C PRO A 95 15.86 3.45 5.51
N ARG A 96 16.56 2.39 5.14
CA ARG A 96 16.74 2.02 3.73
C ARG A 96 15.44 1.54 3.13
N TRP A 97 14.72 0.68 3.86
CA TRP A 97 13.41 0.18 3.42
C TRP A 97 12.42 1.33 3.22
N GLU A 98 12.35 2.22 4.19
CA GLU A 98 11.45 3.38 4.13
C GLU A 98 11.79 4.29 2.96
N ARG A 99 13.06 4.57 2.75
CA ARG A 99 13.53 5.39 1.64
C ARG A 99 13.19 4.79 0.29
N SER A 100 13.37 3.49 0.16
CA SER A 100 13.05 2.75 -1.06
C SER A 100 11.56 2.81 -1.36
N LEU A 101 10.73 2.61 -0.33
CA LEU A 101 9.28 2.69 -0.45
C LEU A 101 8.84 4.07 -0.92
N PHE A 102 9.32 5.13 -0.28
CA PHE A 102 8.93 6.50 -0.64
C PHE A 102 9.47 6.92 -2.00
N SER A 103 10.62 6.40 -2.40
CA SER A 103 11.13 6.62 -3.74
C SER A 103 10.17 6.09 -4.80
N LYS A 104 9.60 4.92 -4.58
CA LYS A 104 8.58 4.35 -5.48
C LYS A 104 7.32 5.19 -5.52
N LEU A 105 6.88 5.69 -4.36
CA LEU A 105 5.66 6.47 -4.27
C LEU A 105 5.76 7.82 -4.99
N LYS A 106 6.96 8.34 -5.14
CA LYS A 106 7.20 9.63 -5.79
C LYS A 106 7.33 9.56 -7.30
N ARG A 107 7.38 8.37 -7.85
CA ARG A 107 7.54 8.21 -9.31
C ARG A 107 6.27 8.54 -10.09
#